data_033dcc40c4fee283da878c4b41e88176
#
_entry.id   033dcc40c4fee283da878c4b41e88176
#
_cell.length_a   1.000
_cell.length_b   1.000
_cell.length_c   1.000
_cell.angle_alpha   90.00
_cell.angle_beta   90.00
_cell.angle_gamma   90.00
#
_symmetry.space_group_name_H-M   'P 1'
#
loop_
_entity.id
_entity.type
_entity.pdbx_description
1 polymer ?
#
loop_
_entity_poly.entity_id
_entity_poly.type
_entity_poly.pdbx_seq_one_letter_code
_entity_poly.pdbx_strand_id
1 'polypeptide(L)'
;MNKKLLVMSVCIALSLPTMAQRRASAKVKAPATWAESIAAAKNQAHAEMQKTCLPIASKVIKAKEAAVPFSADITGLDEMVLYTWGTVDGTGDDQAVWANAKLVAADGSSVWLNDLKSIFKKTGSGSLRFNENAKGQDVVMKGKTYKRTIMANANAQIVVPLDKKYTRFEAEIGLENRSSAGTVIFRLQGITGAEAASDIVAKYPTEA
;
A
#
# COMPACT_ATOMS: atom_id res chain seq x y z
N MET A 1 -61.27 47.31 -43.08
CA MET A 1 -60.84 47.09 -41.68
C MET A 1 -59.46 46.53 -41.73
N ASN A 2 -58.42 47.38 -41.60
CA ASN A 2 -57.02 46.98 -41.71
C ASN A 2 -56.44 46.95 -40.27
N LYS A 3 -56.10 45.77 -39.81
CA LYS A 3 -55.34 45.59 -38.54
C LYS A 3 -53.87 45.68 -38.85
N LYS A 4 -53.20 46.73 -38.40
CA LYS A 4 -51.75 46.90 -38.48
C LYS A 4 -51.15 46.03 -37.36
N LEU A 5 -50.28 45.10 -37.73
CA LEU A 5 -49.49 44.30 -36.85
C LEU A 5 -48.20 45.07 -36.45
N LEU A 6 -48.10 45.41 -35.18
CA LEU A 6 -46.90 46.06 -34.60
C LEU A 6 -45.85 45.00 -34.22
N VAL A 7 -44.76 44.95 -34.98
CA VAL A 7 -43.64 44.10 -34.67
C VAL A 7 -42.71 44.86 -33.73
N MET A 8 -42.69 44.45 -32.45
CA MET A 8 -41.71 44.92 -31.47
C MET A 8 -40.42 44.15 -31.66
N SER A 9 -39.40 44.83 -32.13
CA SER A 9 -38.02 44.29 -32.21
C SER A 9 -37.39 44.42 -30.84
N VAL A 10 -37.18 43.29 -30.15
CA VAL A 10 -36.43 43.24 -28.90
C VAL A 10 -34.95 43.08 -29.24
N CYS A 11 -34.19 44.15 -29.10
CA CYS A 11 -32.73 44.10 -29.16
C CYS A 11 -32.20 43.49 -27.87
N ILE A 12 -31.81 42.21 -27.86
CA ILE A 12 -31.05 41.60 -26.79
C ILE A 12 -29.60 42.04 -26.96
N ALA A 13 -29.17 42.98 -26.11
CA ALA A 13 -27.76 43.34 -26.00
C ALA A 13 -27.01 42.19 -25.31
N LEU A 14 -26.35 41.36 -26.10
CA LEU A 14 -25.35 40.40 -25.59
C LEU A 14 -24.12 41.17 -25.10
N SER A 15 -24.05 41.43 -23.80
CA SER A 15 -22.84 41.93 -23.17
C SER A 15 -21.79 40.83 -23.19
N LEU A 16 -20.83 40.91 -24.09
CA LEU A 16 -19.63 40.08 -24.06
C LEU A 16 -18.83 40.43 -22.81
N PRO A 17 -18.41 39.44 -21.99
CA PRO A 17 -17.56 39.72 -20.88
C PRO A 17 -16.21 40.26 -21.37
N THR A 18 -15.86 41.42 -20.83
CA THR A 18 -14.60 42.09 -21.14
C THR A 18 -13.41 41.19 -20.80
N MET A 19 -12.37 41.26 -21.65
CA MET A 19 -11.11 40.47 -21.56
C MET A 19 -10.31 40.66 -20.27
N ALA A 20 -10.84 41.37 -19.28
CA ALA A 20 -10.18 41.63 -17.97
C ALA A 20 -10.38 40.51 -16.93
N GLN A 21 -11.30 39.55 -17.14
CA GLN A 21 -11.54 38.44 -16.19
C GLN A 21 -10.76 37.16 -16.48
N ARG A 22 -9.90 37.18 -17.48
CA ARG A 22 -8.96 36.07 -17.72
C ARG A 22 -7.60 36.40 -17.14
N ARG A 23 -7.39 36.25 -15.84
CA ARG A 23 -6.05 36.05 -15.24
C ARG A 23 -6.11 35.91 -13.74
N ALA A 24 -6.68 34.79 -13.28
CA ALA A 24 -6.27 34.18 -12.02
C ALA A 24 -6.01 32.69 -12.28
N SER A 25 -5.23 32.38 -13.32
CA SER A 25 -4.56 31.08 -13.37
C SER A 25 -3.46 31.15 -12.31
N ALA A 26 -3.65 30.40 -11.22
CA ALA A 26 -2.59 30.15 -10.27
C ALA A 26 -1.33 29.77 -11.06
N LYS A 27 -0.27 30.57 -10.94
CA LYS A 27 1.03 30.25 -11.51
C LYS A 27 1.46 28.93 -10.88
N VAL A 28 1.27 27.81 -11.57
CA VAL A 28 1.93 26.57 -11.24
C VAL A 28 3.42 26.86 -11.37
N LYS A 29 4.11 26.95 -10.27
CA LYS A 29 5.55 27.16 -10.24
C LYS A 29 6.17 25.97 -10.96
N ALA A 30 6.82 26.18 -12.10
CA ALA A 30 7.55 25.12 -12.78
C ALA A 30 8.62 24.56 -11.80
N PRO A 31 8.80 23.23 -11.75
CA PRO A 31 9.82 22.65 -10.89
C PRO A 31 11.20 23.21 -11.28
N ALA A 32 11.98 23.62 -10.28
CA ALA A 32 13.22 24.34 -10.52
C ALA A 32 14.32 23.45 -11.12
N THR A 33 14.21 22.12 -10.93
CA THR A 33 15.19 21.15 -11.41
C THR A 33 14.54 19.86 -11.91
N TRP A 34 15.24 19.13 -12.77
CA TRP A 34 14.84 17.79 -13.22
C TRP A 34 14.65 16.82 -12.06
N ALA A 35 15.47 16.91 -11.02
CA ALA A 35 15.37 16.07 -9.81
C ALA A 35 14.06 16.34 -9.05
N GLU A 36 13.62 17.59 -8.94
CA GLU A 36 12.33 17.95 -8.31
C GLU A 36 11.14 17.43 -9.13
N SER A 37 11.24 17.45 -10.46
CA SER A 37 10.21 16.89 -11.34
C SER A 37 10.08 15.38 -11.16
N ILE A 38 11.20 14.66 -11.06
CA ILE A 38 11.20 13.20 -10.80
C ILE A 38 10.65 12.92 -9.41
N ALA A 39 11.03 13.67 -8.39
CA ALA A 39 10.53 13.51 -7.03
C ALA A 39 9.02 13.76 -6.95
N ALA A 40 8.53 14.81 -7.61
CA ALA A 40 7.09 15.10 -7.69
C ALA A 40 6.32 13.98 -8.41
N ALA A 41 6.83 13.48 -9.54
CA ALA A 41 6.20 12.39 -10.28
C ALA A 41 6.18 11.08 -9.45
N LYS A 42 7.26 10.76 -8.73
CA LYS A 42 7.31 9.60 -7.82
C LYS A 42 6.31 9.73 -6.67
N ASN A 43 6.20 10.92 -6.07
CA ASN A 43 5.26 11.16 -4.98
C ASN A 43 3.80 11.09 -5.47
N GLN A 44 3.51 11.60 -6.66
CA GLN A 44 2.19 11.51 -7.26
C GLN A 44 1.82 10.05 -7.60
N ALA A 45 2.73 9.30 -8.24
CA ALA A 45 2.53 7.89 -8.53
C ALA A 45 2.34 7.06 -7.26
N HIS A 46 3.09 7.36 -6.19
CA HIS A 46 2.93 6.72 -4.89
C HIS A 46 1.57 7.04 -4.26
N ALA A 47 1.11 8.28 -4.32
CA ALA A 47 -0.19 8.68 -3.81
C ALA A 47 -1.35 8.05 -4.60
N GLU A 48 -1.21 7.91 -5.92
CA GLU A 48 -2.20 7.21 -6.75
C GLU A 48 -2.22 5.71 -6.48
N MET A 49 -1.07 5.06 -6.32
CA MET A 49 -0.98 3.66 -5.91
C MET A 49 -1.62 3.42 -4.53
N GLN A 50 -1.45 4.34 -3.59
CA GLN A 50 -2.13 4.25 -2.29
C GLN A 50 -3.65 4.34 -2.42
N LYS A 51 -4.18 5.15 -3.35
CA LYS A 51 -5.62 5.25 -3.60
C LYS A 51 -6.22 3.99 -4.23
N THR A 52 -5.46 3.33 -5.10
CA THR A 52 -5.89 2.11 -5.80
C THR A 52 -5.60 0.84 -5.00
N CYS A 53 -4.90 0.95 -3.88
CA CYS A 53 -4.46 -0.17 -3.04
C CYS A 53 -3.57 -1.21 -3.76
N LEU A 54 -3.06 -0.92 -4.97
CA LEU A 54 -2.42 -1.95 -5.80
C LEU A 54 -1.24 -1.42 -6.62
N PRO A 55 -0.03 -1.96 -6.41
CA PRO A 55 0.54 -2.54 -5.20
C PRO A 55 1.04 -1.45 -4.24
N ILE A 56 0.87 -1.63 -2.94
CA ILE A 56 1.44 -0.73 -1.91
C ILE A 56 2.78 -1.29 -1.44
N ALA A 57 3.80 -0.45 -1.40
CA ALA A 57 5.11 -0.80 -0.87
C ALA A 57 5.55 0.19 0.22
N SER A 58 6.25 -0.30 1.22
CA SER A 58 6.94 0.56 2.18
C SER A 58 8.16 1.23 1.56
N LYS A 59 8.71 2.23 2.24
CA LYS A 59 10.13 2.57 2.08
C LYS A 59 10.99 1.37 2.48
N VAL A 60 12.29 1.42 2.19
CA VAL A 60 13.25 0.46 2.75
C VAL A 60 13.25 0.57 4.27
N ILE A 61 13.01 -0.53 4.95
CA ILE A 61 13.09 -0.66 6.41
C ILE A 61 14.43 -1.29 6.75
N LYS A 62 15.15 -0.68 7.67
CA LYS A 62 16.50 -1.14 8.07
C LYS A 62 16.48 -1.79 9.44
N ALA A 63 17.41 -2.68 9.65
CA ALA A 63 17.67 -3.24 10.98
C ALA A 63 17.88 -2.14 12.03
N LYS A 64 17.47 -2.41 13.27
CA LYS A 64 17.54 -1.47 14.40
C LYS A 64 16.66 -0.22 14.31
N GLU A 65 15.88 -0.05 13.24
CA GLU A 65 14.84 0.99 13.19
C GLU A 65 13.61 0.60 14.02
N ALA A 66 12.85 1.60 14.45
CA ALA A 66 11.55 1.37 15.07
C ALA A 66 10.57 0.84 14.01
N ALA A 67 9.65 -0.02 14.44
CA ALA A 67 8.57 -0.46 13.57
C ALA A 67 7.74 0.75 13.10
N VAL A 68 7.29 0.70 11.86
CA VAL A 68 6.46 1.74 11.26
C VAL A 68 5.07 1.22 10.94
N PRO A 69 4.03 2.06 11.02
CA PRO A 69 2.69 1.66 10.62
C PRO A 69 2.62 1.37 9.13
N PHE A 70 1.86 0.35 8.77
CA PHE A 70 1.53 -0.02 7.40
C PHE A 70 0.04 -0.28 7.31
N SER A 71 -0.64 0.38 6.38
CA SER A 71 -2.07 0.19 6.17
C SER A 71 -2.41 0.27 4.70
N ALA A 72 -3.50 -0.42 4.31
CA ALA A 72 -4.00 -0.45 2.95
C ALA A 72 -5.52 -0.55 2.95
N ASP A 73 -6.16 0.12 1.99
CA ASP A 73 -7.56 -0.15 1.62
C ASP A 73 -7.59 -1.45 0.83
N ILE A 74 -8.35 -2.43 1.29
CA ILE A 74 -8.51 -3.75 0.68
C ILE A 74 -9.96 -4.04 0.30
N THR A 75 -10.76 -2.97 0.18
CA THR A 75 -12.18 -3.07 -0.16
C THR A 75 -12.40 -3.78 -1.48
N GLY A 76 -13.26 -4.81 -1.47
CA GLY A 76 -13.64 -5.55 -2.67
C GLY A 76 -12.61 -6.53 -3.20
N LEU A 77 -11.48 -6.72 -2.52
CA LEU A 77 -10.47 -7.70 -2.89
C LEU A 77 -10.91 -9.12 -2.49
N ASP A 78 -10.62 -10.08 -3.34
CA ASP A 78 -10.84 -11.50 -3.06
C ASP A 78 -9.70 -12.06 -2.20
N GLU A 79 -8.47 -11.65 -2.50
CA GLU A 79 -7.25 -12.05 -1.79
C GLU A 79 -6.26 -10.90 -1.72
N MET A 80 -5.28 -11.00 -0.83
CA MET A 80 -4.09 -10.17 -0.85
C MET A 80 -2.83 -11.02 -0.68
N VAL A 81 -1.72 -10.52 -1.21
CA VAL A 81 -0.40 -11.11 -0.99
C VAL A 81 0.47 -10.09 -0.26
N LEU A 82 1.00 -10.49 0.87
CA LEU A 82 1.99 -9.74 1.62
C LEU A 82 3.38 -10.26 1.24
N TYR A 83 4.26 -9.35 0.85
CA TYR A 83 5.64 -9.65 0.48
C TYR A 83 6.62 -9.02 1.46
N THR A 84 7.71 -9.74 1.71
CA THR A 84 8.92 -9.18 2.29
C THR A 84 10.07 -9.43 1.32
N TRP A 85 10.63 -8.36 0.77
CA TRP A 85 11.73 -8.46 -0.19
C TRP A 85 13.02 -7.90 0.40
N GLY A 86 14.10 -8.66 0.26
CA GLY A 86 15.45 -8.16 0.45
C GLY A 86 15.76 -7.06 -0.54
N THR A 87 16.75 -6.26 -0.25
CA THR A 87 17.21 -5.20 -1.12
C THR A 87 18.53 -5.57 -1.82
N VAL A 88 19.27 -4.58 -2.31
CA VAL A 88 20.55 -4.80 -3.03
C VAL A 88 21.65 -5.43 -2.19
N ASP A 89 21.52 -5.45 -0.87
CA ASP A 89 22.41 -6.13 0.08
C ASP A 89 22.12 -7.64 0.23
N GLY A 90 21.13 -8.15 -0.51
CA GLY A 90 20.72 -9.55 -0.50
C GLY A 90 19.60 -9.82 0.49
N THR A 91 19.48 -11.07 0.93
CA THR A 91 18.44 -11.55 1.86
C THR A 91 19.00 -12.01 3.20
N GLY A 92 20.31 -11.89 3.36
CA GLY A 92 20.98 -12.23 4.60
C GLY A 92 20.55 -11.30 5.75
N ASP A 93 20.23 -11.87 6.91
CA ASP A 93 19.86 -11.09 8.09
C ASP A 93 18.52 -10.34 8.02
N ASP A 94 17.69 -10.64 7.01
CA ASP A 94 16.39 -10.02 6.76
C ASP A 94 15.27 -10.70 7.54
N GLN A 95 15.29 -10.56 8.86
CA GLN A 95 14.26 -11.11 9.75
C GLN A 95 13.05 -10.18 9.83
N ALA A 96 12.28 -10.15 8.75
CA ALA A 96 11.15 -9.25 8.58
C ALA A 96 9.94 -9.67 9.45
N VAL A 97 9.23 -8.68 9.96
CA VAL A 97 8.12 -8.88 10.89
C VAL A 97 6.91 -8.05 10.47
N TRP A 98 5.78 -8.72 10.33
CA TRP A 98 4.43 -8.13 10.32
C TRP A 98 3.88 -8.26 11.75
N ALA A 99 3.90 -7.17 12.52
CA ALA A 99 3.39 -7.14 13.88
C ALA A 99 1.99 -6.55 13.92
N ASN A 100 1.15 -7.04 14.84
CA ASN A 100 -0.22 -6.58 15.03
C ASN A 100 -1.02 -6.53 13.72
N ALA A 101 -0.75 -7.47 12.81
CA ALA A 101 -1.40 -7.55 11.52
C ALA A 101 -2.86 -7.98 11.66
N LYS A 102 -3.79 -7.16 11.17
CA LYS A 102 -5.23 -7.41 11.26
C LYS A 102 -5.99 -6.94 10.02
N LEU A 103 -7.11 -7.59 9.79
CA LEU A 103 -8.12 -7.22 8.80
C LEU A 103 -9.28 -6.53 9.51
N VAL A 104 -9.76 -5.42 8.97
CA VAL A 104 -10.87 -4.64 9.52
C VAL A 104 -12.02 -4.66 8.54
N ALA A 105 -13.21 -5.03 8.99
CA ALA A 105 -14.44 -5.03 8.21
C ALA A 105 -15.12 -3.64 8.21
N ALA A 106 -16.12 -3.47 7.36
CA ALA A 106 -16.85 -2.19 7.23
C ALA A 106 -17.57 -1.76 8.51
N ASP A 107 -18.00 -2.71 9.34
CA ASP A 107 -18.63 -2.48 10.63
C ASP A 107 -17.65 -2.16 11.77
N GLY A 108 -16.35 -2.12 11.47
CA GLY A 108 -15.27 -1.88 12.44
C GLY A 108 -14.81 -3.13 13.19
N SER A 109 -15.45 -4.28 13.00
CA SER A 109 -14.94 -5.54 13.55
C SER A 109 -13.60 -5.89 12.93
N SER A 110 -12.78 -6.66 13.63
CA SER A 110 -11.45 -7.01 13.13
C SER A 110 -11.05 -8.43 13.49
N VAL A 111 -10.18 -9.01 12.67
CA VAL A 111 -9.58 -10.33 12.87
C VAL A 111 -8.06 -10.23 12.71
N TRP A 112 -7.33 -10.89 13.60
CA TRP A 112 -5.87 -10.95 13.49
C TRP A 112 -5.44 -11.98 12.45
N LEU A 113 -4.44 -11.64 11.63
CA LEU A 113 -3.91 -12.58 10.65
C LEU A 113 -3.40 -13.88 11.28
N ASN A 114 -2.87 -13.80 12.50
CA ASN A 114 -2.38 -14.95 13.27
C ASN A 114 -3.45 -15.98 13.58
N ASP A 115 -4.72 -15.54 13.64
CA ASP A 115 -5.86 -16.38 14.00
C ASP A 115 -6.52 -17.02 12.74
N LEU A 116 -6.09 -16.63 11.54
CA LEU A 116 -6.59 -17.20 10.28
C LEU A 116 -5.97 -18.56 10.00
N LYS A 117 -6.82 -19.56 9.76
CA LYS A 117 -6.39 -20.94 9.49
C LYS A 117 -5.93 -21.16 8.03
N SER A 118 -6.40 -20.34 7.11
CA SER A 118 -6.21 -20.50 5.66
C SER A 118 -5.27 -19.42 5.11
N ILE A 119 -3.99 -19.54 5.41
CA ILE A 119 -2.96 -18.67 4.84
C ILE A 119 -1.99 -19.55 4.06
N PHE A 120 -1.90 -19.33 2.74
CA PHE A 120 -0.82 -19.90 1.93
C PHE A 120 0.47 -19.13 2.19
N LYS A 121 1.60 -19.82 2.28
CA LYS A 121 2.88 -19.21 2.67
C LYS A 121 4.05 -19.82 1.91
N LYS A 122 4.95 -18.94 1.44
CA LYS A 122 6.24 -19.29 0.88
C LYS A 122 7.28 -18.39 1.52
N THR A 123 8.41 -18.94 1.94
CA THR A 123 9.54 -18.18 2.47
C THR A 123 10.76 -18.42 1.61
N GLY A 124 11.62 -17.42 1.46
CA GLY A 124 12.89 -17.56 0.75
C GLY A 124 13.87 -18.43 1.53
N SER A 125 13.90 -18.29 2.86
CA SER A 125 14.70 -19.09 3.76
C SER A 125 13.99 -19.31 5.09
N GLY A 126 14.25 -20.45 5.75
CA GLY A 126 13.66 -20.80 7.03
C GLY A 126 12.16 -21.06 6.96
N SER A 127 11.47 -20.82 8.07
CA SER A 127 10.02 -21.03 8.21
C SER A 127 9.33 -19.76 8.62
N LEU A 128 8.08 -19.57 8.16
CA LEU A 128 7.19 -18.58 8.74
C LEU A 128 6.95 -18.91 10.22
N ARG A 129 7.05 -17.90 11.10
CA ARG A 129 6.83 -18.07 12.53
C ARG A 129 5.74 -17.13 13.01
N PHE A 130 4.91 -17.63 13.88
CA PHE A 130 3.79 -16.90 14.46
C PHE A 130 4.04 -16.66 15.92
N ASN A 131 4.00 -15.39 16.35
CA ASN A 131 4.15 -14.93 17.73
C ASN A 131 5.51 -15.24 18.38
N GLU A 132 6.46 -15.70 17.61
CA GLU A 132 7.81 -16.05 18.08
C GLU A 132 8.88 -15.71 17.04
N ASN A 133 10.11 -15.55 17.51
CA ASN A 133 11.28 -15.44 16.65
C ASN A 133 11.89 -16.84 16.37
N ALA A 134 13.01 -16.89 15.62
CA ALA A 134 13.65 -18.16 15.25
C ALA A 134 14.22 -18.95 16.43
N LYS A 135 14.19 -18.41 17.65
CA LYS A 135 14.58 -19.11 18.90
C LYS A 135 13.39 -19.49 19.77
N GLY A 136 12.15 -19.30 19.29
CA GLY A 136 10.93 -19.55 20.07
C GLY A 136 10.69 -18.51 21.18
N GLN A 137 11.25 -17.32 21.04
CA GLN A 137 11.11 -16.22 21.99
C GLN A 137 10.20 -15.14 21.42
N ASP A 138 9.72 -14.25 22.28
CA ASP A 138 8.99 -13.05 21.84
C ASP A 138 9.77 -12.25 20.79
N VAL A 139 9.06 -11.72 19.81
CA VAL A 139 9.62 -10.84 18.80
C VAL A 139 9.82 -9.45 19.37
N VAL A 140 11.01 -8.90 19.19
CA VAL A 140 11.36 -7.55 19.65
C VAL A 140 11.83 -6.71 18.46
N MET A 141 11.28 -5.50 18.27
CA MET A 141 11.74 -4.52 17.30
C MET A 141 12.07 -3.22 18.03
N LYS A 142 13.31 -2.75 17.91
CA LYS A 142 13.81 -1.53 18.58
C LYS A 142 13.44 -1.45 20.06
N GLY A 143 13.57 -2.56 20.79
CA GLY A 143 13.27 -2.64 22.23
C GLY A 143 11.79 -2.77 22.60
N LYS A 144 10.85 -2.66 21.65
CA LYS A 144 9.42 -2.94 21.87
C LYS A 144 9.12 -4.41 21.59
N THR A 145 8.50 -5.09 22.55
CA THR A 145 8.06 -6.49 22.42
C THR A 145 6.68 -6.54 21.78
N TYR A 146 6.52 -7.49 20.85
CA TYR A 146 5.27 -7.73 20.13
C TYR A 146 4.79 -9.16 20.37
N LYS A 147 3.54 -9.31 20.78
CA LYS A 147 2.93 -10.61 21.07
C LYS A 147 2.21 -11.23 19.87
N ARG A 148 1.76 -10.41 18.93
CA ARG A 148 1.10 -10.85 17.69
C ARG A 148 1.98 -10.51 16.52
N THR A 149 2.68 -11.51 15.98
CA THR A 149 3.64 -11.31 14.90
C THR A 149 3.59 -12.44 13.89
N ILE A 150 3.87 -12.09 12.64
CA ILE A 150 4.24 -13.05 11.61
C ILE A 150 5.66 -12.68 11.19
N MET A 151 6.61 -13.51 11.53
CA MET A 151 8.01 -13.33 11.14
C MET A 151 8.27 -14.13 9.87
N ALA A 152 8.81 -13.48 8.86
CA ALA A 152 9.11 -14.05 7.57
C ALA A 152 10.45 -13.52 7.05
N ASN A 153 11.42 -14.38 6.87
CA ASN A 153 12.68 -13.96 6.25
C ASN A 153 12.42 -13.59 4.77
N ALA A 154 13.08 -12.53 4.30
CA ALA A 154 13.03 -12.20 2.88
C ALA A 154 13.68 -13.34 2.05
N ASN A 155 13.16 -13.70 0.89
CA ASN A 155 11.95 -13.17 0.24
C ASN A 155 10.75 -14.04 0.61
N ALA A 156 9.79 -13.48 1.31
CA ALA A 156 8.60 -14.24 1.71
C ALA A 156 7.34 -13.71 1.07
N GLN A 157 6.35 -14.60 0.94
CA GLN A 157 5.04 -14.34 0.39
C GLN A 157 3.99 -15.00 1.27
N ILE A 158 2.97 -14.23 1.65
CA ILE A 158 1.85 -14.68 2.46
C ILE A 158 0.56 -14.34 1.74
N VAL A 159 -0.16 -15.33 1.26
CA VAL A 159 -1.47 -15.14 0.63
C VAL A 159 -2.55 -15.22 1.67
N VAL A 160 -3.41 -14.22 1.70
CA VAL A 160 -4.50 -14.08 2.66
C VAL A 160 -5.82 -14.00 1.91
N PRO A 161 -6.74 -14.95 2.08
CA PRO A 161 -8.08 -14.86 1.52
C PRO A 161 -8.85 -13.76 2.26
N LEU A 162 -9.55 -12.92 1.50
CA LEU A 162 -10.33 -11.81 2.02
C LEU A 162 -11.83 -12.00 1.80
N ASP A 163 -12.22 -12.73 0.73
CA ASP A 163 -13.60 -12.99 0.34
C ASP A 163 -14.47 -11.70 0.30
N LYS A 164 -13.86 -10.56 -0.02
CA LYS A 164 -14.51 -9.23 -0.04
C LYS A 164 -15.13 -8.79 1.29
N LYS A 165 -14.74 -9.41 2.41
CA LYS A 165 -15.32 -9.16 3.74
C LYS A 165 -14.70 -7.96 4.45
N TYR A 166 -13.50 -7.57 4.06
CA TYR A 166 -12.71 -6.58 4.77
C TYR A 166 -12.47 -5.34 3.91
N THR A 167 -12.34 -4.20 4.57
CA THR A 167 -12.13 -2.90 3.93
C THR A 167 -10.72 -2.36 4.16
N ARG A 168 -10.04 -2.79 5.25
CA ARG A 168 -8.72 -2.28 5.58
C ARG A 168 -7.82 -3.36 6.18
N PHE A 169 -6.56 -3.33 5.76
CA PHE A 169 -5.46 -4.04 6.39
C PHE A 169 -4.63 -3.06 7.21
N GLU A 170 -4.22 -3.47 8.41
CA GLU A 170 -3.35 -2.70 9.29
C GLU A 170 -2.27 -3.60 9.88
N ALA A 171 -1.04 -3.07 9.99
CA ALA A 171 0.08 -3.73 10.65
C ALA A 171 1.12 -2.72 11.14
N GLU A 172 2.04 -3.16 11.96
CA GLU A 172 3.33 -2.52 12.20
C GLU A 172 4.42 -3.38 11.53
N ILE A 173 5.29 -2.78 10.72
CA ILE A 173 6.33 -3.50 9.98
C ILE A 173 7.72 -3.10 10.45
N GLY A 174 8.64 -4.05 10.49
CA GLY A 174 10.01 -3.81 10.92
C GLY A 174 10.87 -5.06 10.82
N LEU A 175 12.12 -4.96 11.28
CA LEU A 175 13.01 -6.10 11.43
C LEU A 175 13.19 -6.46 12.90
N GLU A 176 13.27 -7.76 13.16
CA GLU A 176 13.52 -8.30 14.50
C GLU A 176 14.91 -7.86 15.00
N ASN A 177 15.06 -7.64 16.31
CA ASN A 177 16.27 -7.05 16.90
C ASN A 177 17.57 -7.82 16.64
N ARG A 178 17.49 -9.09 16.29
CA ARG A 178 18.69 -9.90 15.94
C ARG A 178 19.21 -9.58 14.54
N SER A 179 18.39 -9.02 13.67
CA SER A 179 18.90 -8.45 12.42
C SER A 179 19.89 -7.34 12.76
N SER A 180 21.10 -7.46 12.24
CA SER A 180 22.21 -6.51 12.53
C SER A 180 22.34 -5.46 11.44
N ALA A 181 22.15 -5.84 10.19
CA ALA A 181 22.35 -5.02 8.99
C ALA A 181 21.27 -5.19 7.92
N GLY A 182 20.31 -6.10 8.08
CA GLY A 182 19.28 -6.41 7.06
C GLY A 182 18.49 -5.19 6.61
N THR A 183 18.05 -5.21 5.36
CA THR A 183 17.20 -4.17 4.75
C THR A 183 16.09 -4.79 3.92
N VAL A 184 14.82 -4.44 4.20
CA VAL A 184 13.65 -5.08 3.64
C VAL A 184 12.64 -4.06 3.12
N ILE A 185 11.97 -4.39 2.02
CA ILE A 185 10.77 -3.71 1.55
C ILE A 185 9.58 -4.60 1.82
N PHE A 186 8.57 -4.06 2.49
CA PHE A 186 7.28 -4.70 2.69
C PHE A 186 6.32 -4.24 1.61
N ARG A 187 5.57 -5.17 1.04
CA ARG A 187 4.62 -4.86 -0.03
C ARG A 187 3.32 -5.64 0.15
N LEU A 188 2.21 -5.01 -0.22
CA LEU A 188 0.91 -5.64 -0.36
C LEU A 188 0.46 -5.55 -1.82
N GLN A 189 0.04 -6.69 -2.37
CA GLN A 189 -0.61 -6.80 -3.67
C GLN A 189 -2.02 -7.34 -3.45
N GLY A 190 -3.04 -6.62 -3.92
CA GLY A 190 -4.41 -7.10 -3.90
C GLY A 190 -4.76 -7.87 -5.18
N ILE A 191 -5.75 -8.73 -5.08
CA ILE A 191 -6.23 -9.60 -6.15
C ILE A 191 -7.74 -9.54 -6.20
N THR A 192 -8.29 -9.36 -7.42
CA THR A 192 -9.72 -9.38 -7.69
C THR A 192 -10.02 -10.32 -8.85
N GLY A 193 -11.18 -11.00 -8.79
CA GLY A 193 -11.66 -11.86 -9.88
C GLY A 193 -11.02 -13.25 -9.92
N ALA A 194 -11.00 -13.84 -11.11
CA ALA A 194 -10.59 -15.24 -11.32
C ALA A 194 -9.07 -15.48 -11.31
N GLU A 195 -8.25 -14.44 -11.10
CA GLU A 195 -6.80 -14.58 -11.03
C GLU A 195 -6.42 -15.13 -9.65
N ALA A 196 -6.04 -16.39 -9.58
CA ALA A 196 -5.66 -17.00 -8.31
C ALA A 196 -4.32 -16.43 -7.81
N ALA A 197 -4.20 -16.26 -6.49
CA ALA A 197 -2.95 -15.79 -5.86
C ALA A 197 -1.76 -16.69 -6.18
N SER A 198 -1.98 -18.00 -6.38
CA SER A 198 -0.97 -18.95 -6.83
C SER A 198 -0.34 -18.56 -8.17
N ASP A 199 -1.12 -18.00 -9.10
CA ASP A 199 -0.64 -17.58 -10.42
C ASP A 199 0.18 -16.30 -10.34
N ILE A 200 -0.18 -15.37 -9.45
CA ILE A 200 0.59 -14.17 -9.17
C ILE A 200 1.90 -14.50 -8.48
N VAL A 201 1.87 -15.39 -7.51
CA VAL A 201 3.10 -15.87 -6.83
C VAL A 201 4.04 -16.56 -7.81
N ALA A 202 3.52 -17.22 -8.84
CA ALA A 202 4.31 -17.82 -9.91
C ALA A 202 4.86 -16.79 -10.91
N LYS A 203 4.10 -15.70 -11.21
CA LYS A 203 4.53 -14.62 -12.11
C LYS A 203 5.63 -13.73 -11.53
N TYR A 204 5.69 -13.61 -10.21
CA TYR A 204 6.73 -12.85 -9.52
C TYR A 204 7.57 -13.81 -8.67
N PRO A 205 8.35 -14.69 -9.33
CA PRO A 205 9.30 -15.50 -8.60
C PRO A 205 10.20 -14.56 -7.81
N THR A 206 10.50 -14.92 -6.59
CA THR A 206 11.53 -14.26 -5.82
C THR A 206 12.81 -14.32 -6.64
N GLU A 207 13.21 -13.21 -7.23
CA GLU A 207 14.51 -13.14 -7.90
C GLU A 207 15.58 -13.51 -6.86
N ALA A 208 16.34 -14.53 -7.22
CA ALA A 208 17.43 -15.05 -6.42
C ALA A 208 18.64 -14.12 -6.52
#